data_989cd2a7f4381f73dc2049c9d9416f59
#
_entry.id   989cd2a7f4381f73dc2049c9d9416f59
#
_cell.length_a   1.000
_cell.length_b   1.000
_cell.length_c   1.000
_cell.angle_alpha   90.00
_cell.angle_beta   90.00
_cell.angle_gamma   90.00
#
_symmetry.space_group_name_H-M   'P 1'
#
loop_
_entity.id
_entity.type
_entity.pdbx_description
1 polymer ?
#
loop_
_entity_poly.entity_id
_entity_poly.type
_entity_poly.pdbx_seq_one_letter_code
_entity_poly.pdbx_strand_id
1 'polypeptide(L)'
;MVSRRWNKTRATSVRHAIELLIEHASKRRNLSVERIADAMGLPSHWIIYKWMESGKLPTIQIRNLETTCGAQYLTQYLATSAGSLLIPLPNGKTPATLDVNELQIACGQAVQHLIKFSQGDESADDTLNALTEAMEQLAWHRANVETHETPALDFGELNDE
;
A
#
# COMPACT_ATOMS: atom_id res chain seq x y z
N MET A 1 -2.30 -13.40 13.51
CA MET A 1 -2.51 -12.26 12.60
C MET A 1 -1.46 -11.21 12.87
N VAL A 2 -0.56 -10.94 11.93
CA VAL A 2 0.48 -9.92 12.11
C VAL A 2 -0.19 -8.58 11.82
N SER A 3 -0.44 -7.80 12.87
CA SER A 3 -0.86 -6.39 12.74
C SER A 3 0.10 -5.68 11.79
N ARG A 4 -0.34 -5.35 10.60
CA ARG A 4 0.36 -4.44 9.68
C ARG A 4 0.34 -3.06 10.34
N ARG A 5 1.33 -2.78 11.19
CA ARG A 5 1.62 -1.41 11.59
C ARG A 5 1.98 -0.66 10.31
N TRP A 6 1.05 0.09 9.77
CA TRP A 6 1.32 1.11 8.77
C TRP A 6 2.43 1.98 9.32
N ASN A 7 3.53 2.00 8.59
CA ASN A 7 4.75 2.63 9.06
C ASN A 7 4.43 4.09 9.41
N LYS A 8 4.62 4.47 10.66
CA LYS A 8 4.36 5.83 11.20
C LYS A 8 5.19 6.91 10.47
N THR A 9 6.17 6.50 9.66
CA THR A 9 7.05 7.38 8.92
C THR A 9 6.38 7.82 7.63
N ARG A 10 5.85 9.04 7.63
CA ARG A 10 5.31 9.68 6.42
C ARG A 10 6.41 10.45 5.71
N ALA A 11 6.54 10.26 4.41
CA ALA A 11 7.43 11.07 3.59
C ALA A 11 6.91 12.52 3.53
N THR A 12 7.82 13.48 3.64
CA THR A 12 7.53 14.93 3.58
C THR A 12 7.82 15.52 2.21
N SER A 13 8.50 14.77 1.35
CA SER A 13 8.86 15.17 -0.02
C SER A 13 9.16 13.94 -0.87
N VAL A 14 9.23 14.11 -2.20
CA VAL A 14 9.67 13.05 -3.13
C VAL A 14 11.06 12.54 -2.76
N ARG A 15 12.00 13.44 -2.43
CA ARG A 15 13.37 13.08 -2.00
C ARG A 15 13.34 12.20 -0.76
N HIS A 16 12.63 12.63 0.27
CA HIS A 16 12.47 11.87 1.52
C HIS A 16 11.79 10.51 1.28
N ALA A 17 10.81 10.44 0.37
CA ALA A 17 10.19 9.16 0.00
C ALA A 17 11.18 8.18 -0.64
N ILE A 18 12.07 8.67 -1.52
CA ILE A 18 13.13 7.85 -2.12
C ILE A 18 14.13 7.38 -1.04
N GLU A 19 14.56 8.26 -0.14
CA GLU A 19 15.45 7.92 0.98
C GLU A 19 14.85 6.80 1.85
N LEU A 20 13.56 6.92 2.21
CA LEU A 20 12.83 5.90 2.98
C LEU A 20 12.73 4.56 2.23
N LEU A 21 12.55 4.58 0.89
CA LEU A 21 12.56 3.35 0.08
C LEU A 21 13.90 2.64 0.15
N ILE A 22 15.00 3.38 -0.03
CA ILE A 22 16.35 2.82 0.03
C ILE A 22 16.66 2.28 1.42
N GLU A 23 16.30 3.03 2.46
CA GLU A 23 16.47 2.60 3.85
C GLU A 23 15.67 1.33 4.15
N HIS A 24 14.42 1.25 3.68
CA HIS A 24 13.57 0.07 3.82
C HIS A 24 14.19 -1.14 3.10
N ALA A 25 14.64 -0.97 1.86
CA ALA A 25 15.28 -2.02 1.09
C ALA A 25 16.55 -2.54 1.77
N SER A 26 17.36 -1.65 2.31
CA SER A 26 18.56 -2.02 3.07
C SER A 26 18.21 -2.82 4.33
N LYS A 27 17.27 -2.33 5.16
CA LYS A 27 16.93 -2.94 6.46
C LYS A 27 16.11 -4.23 6.35
N ARG A 28 15.21 -4.31 5.37
CA ARG A 28 14.23 -5.41 5.26
C ARG A 28 14.57 -6.45 4.21
N ARG A 29 15.30 -6.06 3.17
CA ARG A 29 15.65 -6.93 2.04
C ARG A 29 17.14 -7.11 1.86
N ASN A 30 17.97 -6.47 2.69
CA ASN A 30 19.44 -6.49 2.60
C ASN A 30 19.94 -6.12 1.18
N LEU A 31 19.31 -5.09 0.58
CA LEU A 31 19.66 -4.58 -0.74
C LEU A 31 20.48 -3.30 -0.59
N SER A 32 21.68 -3.28 -1.21
CA SER A 32 22.45 -2.05 -1.40
C SER A 32 21.90 -1.25 -2.60
N VAL A 33 22.31 0.02 -2.73
CA VAL A 33 21.89 0.88 -3.86
C VAL A 33 22.31 0.28 -5.19
N GLU A 34 23.49 -0.35 -5.25
CA GLU A 34 23.97 -1.05 -6.45
C GLU A 34 23.04 -2.19 -6.84
N ARG A 35 22.67 -3.04 -5.87
CA ARG A 35 21.76 -4.19 -6.10
C ARG A 35 20.36 -3.74 -6.49
N ILE A 36 19.89 -2.59 -5.96
CA ILE A 36 18.61 -2.00 -6.38
C ILE A 36 18.73 -1.55 -7.84
N ALA A 37 19.81 -0.86 -8.21
CA ALA A 37 20.03 -0.41 -9.58
C ALA A 37 20.09 -1.58 -10.57
N ASP A 38 20.81 -2.63 -10.22
CA ASP A 38 20.90 -3.87 -11.03
C ASP A 38 19.51 -4.52 -11.19
N ALA A 39 18.75 -4.68 -10.10
CA ALA A 39 17.41 -5.24 -10.14
C ALA A 39 16.40 -4.41 -10.96
N MET A 40 16.60 -3.10 -11.01
CA MET A 40 15.82 -2.18 -11.85
C MET A 40 16.28 -2.12 -13.31
N GLY A 41 17.40 -2.77 -13.67
CA GLY A 41 18.00 -2.68 -14.99
C GLY A 41 18.58 -1.30 -15.32
N LEU A 42 19.01 -0.55 -14.32
CA LEU A 42 19.60 0.77 -14.50
C LEU A 42 21.07 0.64 -14.96
N PRO A 43 21.55 1.47 -15.89
CA PRO A 43 22.92 1.42 -16.37
C PRO A 43 23.96 1.81 -15.30
N SER A 44 23.54 2.48 -14.22
CA SER A 44 24.42 2.88 -13.12
C SER A 44 23.62 3.21 -11.86
N HIS A 45 24.15 2.79 -10.71
CA HIS A 45 23.59 3.14 -9.39
C HIS A 45 23.62 4.65 -9.07
N TRP A 46 24.51 5.41 -9.73
CA TRP A 46 24.56 6.87 -9.59
C TRP A 46 23.25 7.56 -9.97
N ILE A 47 22.42 6.91 -10.77
CA ILE A 47 21.09 7.42 -11.16
C ILE A 47 20.19 7.51 -9.91
N ILE A 48 20.24 6.52 -9.03
CA ILE A 48 19.47 6.52 -7.79
C ILE A 48 19.95 7.66 -6.86
N TYR A 49 21.26 7.85 -6.71
CA TYR A 49 21.79 8.98 -5.93
C TYR A 49 21.34 10.33 -6.48
N LYS A 50 21.30 10.51 -7.81
CA LYS A 50 20.77 11.73 -8.43
C LYS A 50 19.27 11.93 -8.13
N TRP A 51 18.48 10.85 -8.06
CA TRP A 51 17.08 10.95 -7.66
C TRP A 51 16.94 11.32 -6.18
N MET A 52 17.76 10.76 -5.31
CA MET A 52 17.80 11.12 -3.88
C MET A 52 18.19 12.59 -3.68
N GLU A 53 19.15 13.10 -4.45
CA GLU A 53 19.58 14.48 -4.36
C GLU A 53 18.58 15.48 -4.94
N SER A 54 18.06 15.20 -6.15
CA SER A 54 17.25 16.17 -6.91
C SER A 54 15.74 15.97 -6.73
N GLY A 55 15.28 14.80 -6.32
CA GLY A 55 13.86 14.40 -6.34
C GLY A 55 13.29 14.19 -7.75
N LYS A 56 14.12 14.27 -8.78
CA LYS A 56 13.67 14.13 -10.19
C LYS A 56 13.69 12.66 -10.62
N LEU A 57 12.69 11.90 -10.17
CA LEU A 57 12.47 10.52 -10.56
C LEU A 57 11.50 10.48 -11.74
N PRO A 58 11.82 9.79 -12.86
CA PRO A 58 10.87 9.57 -13.95
C PRO A 58 9.66 8.79 -13.46
N THR A 59 8.45 9.22 -13.83
CA THR A 59 7.19 8.61 -13.37
C THR A 59 7.13 7.10 -13.63
N ILE A 60 7.66 6.65 -14.77
CA ILE A 60 7.72 5.22 -15.15
C ILE A 60 8.57 4.39 -14.16
N GLN A 61 9.52 5.01 -13.46
CA GLN A 61 10.41 4.34 -12.52
C GLN A 61 9.82 4.24 -11.10
N ILE A 62 8.73 4.95 -10.80
CA ILE A 62 8.12 4.92 -9.46
C ILE A 62 7.76 3.50 -9.05
N ARG A 63 6.97 2.80 -9.86
CA ARG A 63 6.53 1.43 -9.56
C ARG A 63 7.68 0.44 -9.52
N ASN A 64 8.65 0.58 -10.44
CA ASN A 64 9.83 -0.28 -10.49
C ASN A 64 10.67 -0.14 -9.21
N LEU A 65 10.94 1.08 -8.77
CA LEU A 65 11.67 1.36 -7.52
C LEU A 65 10.91 0.83 -6.29
N GLU A 66 9.61 1.09 -6.18
CA GLU A 66 8.77 0.64 -5.07
C GLU A 66 8.69 -0.89 -4.98
N THR A 67 8.50 -1.57 -6.12
CA THR A 67 8.46 -3.03 -6.18
C THR A 67 9.79 -3.65 -5.77
N THR A 68 10.91 -3.09 -6.27
CA THR A 68 12.25 -3.54 -5.92
C THR A 68 12.55 -3.31 -4.43
N CYS A 69 12.21 -2.14 -3.90
CA CYS A 69 12.43 -1.82 -2.48
C CYS A 69 11.41 -2.48 -1.54
N GLY A 70 10.22 -2.84 -2.02
CA GLY A 70 9.17 -3.53 -1.24
C GLY A 70 8.36 -2.63 -0.32
N ALA A 71 8.24 -1.35 -0.66
CA ALA A 71 7.42 -0.37 0.05
C ALA A 71 6.84 0.65 -0.93
N GLN A 72 5.85 1.45 -0.52
CA GLN A 72 5.10 2.37 -1.38
C GLN A 72 5.16 3.82 -0.87
N TYR A 73 6.32 4.28 -0.39
CA TYR A 73 6.45 5.63 0.19
C TYR A 73 6.25 6.75 -0.82
N LEU A 74 6.64 6.57 -2.09
CA LEU A 74 6.40 7.55 -3.16
C LEU A 74 4.92 7.66 -3.49
N THR A 75 4.27 6.53 -3.74
CA THR A 75 2.82 6.47 -4.02
C THR A 75 2.01 7.03 -2.85
N GLN A 76 2.36 6.70 -1.60
CA GLN A 76 1.74 7.26 -0.41
C GLN A 76 1.92 8.79 -0.32
N TYR A 77 3.14 9.27 -0.56
CA TYR A 77 3.42 10.70 -0.55
C TYR A 77 2.60 11.44 -1.62
N LEU A 78 2.57 10.93 -2.86
CA LEU A 78 1.81 11.53 -3.95
C LEU A 78 0.32 11.56 -3.64
N ALA A 79 -0.26 10.47 -3.14
CA ALA A 79 -1.66 10.42 -2.74
C ALA A 79 -1.98 11.40 -1.62
N THR A 80 -1.21 11.39 -0.53
CA THR A 80 -1.46 12.27 0.62
C THR A 80 -1.23 13.74 0.29
N SER A 81 -0.24 14.08 -0.53
CA SER A 81 0.00 15.45 -1.00
C SER A 81 -1.13 15.98 -1.89
N ALA A 82 -1.86 15.09 -2.56
CA ALA A 82 -3.05 15.40 -3.35
C ALA A 82 -4.36 15.35 -2.51
N GLY A 83 -4.27 15.19 -1.19
CA GLY A 83 -5.45 15.10 -0.31
C GLY A 83 -6.19 13.76 -0.41
N SER A 84 -5.55 12.72 -0.94
CA SER A 84 -6.12 11.37 -1.10
C SER A 84 -5.56 10.40 -0.07
N LEU A 85 -6.35 9.40 0.29
CA LEU A 85 -5.92 8.29 1.13
C LEU A 85 -5.64 7.06 0.24
N LEU A 86 -4.49 6.43 0.45
CA LEU A 86 -4.13 5.19 -0.22
C LEU A 86 -4.61 4.01 0.61
N ILE A 87 -5.54 3.23 0.08
CA ILE A 87 -6.04 2.00 0.68
C ILE A 87 -5.58 0.83 -0.19
N PRO A 88 -4.89 -0.18 0.37
CA PRO A 88 -4.51 -1.36 -0.38
C PRO A 88 -5.73 -2.10 -0.88
N LEU A 89 -5.71 -2.51 -2.15
CA LEU A 89 -6.69 -3.44 -2.69
C LEU A 89 -6.21 -4.86 -2.38
N PRO A 90 -6.92 -5.63 -1.56
CA PRO A 90 -6.58 -7.03 -1.34
C PRO A 90 -6.86 -7.83 -2.62
N ASN A 91 -5.98 -8.78 -2.94
CA ASN A 91 -6.17 -9.68 -4.07
C ASN A 91 -7.40 -10.57 -3.83
N GLY A 92 -8.31 -10.61 -4.82
CA GLY A 92 -9.65 -11.15 -4.71
C GLY A 92 -9.71 -12.63 -4.29
N LYS A 93 -10.60 -12.88 -3.33
CA LYS A 93 -11.27 -14.15 -3.15
C LYS A 93 -12.73 -13.92 -3.53
N THR A 94 -13.38 -14.93 -4.06
CA THR A 94 -14.84 -14.90 -4.27
C THR A 94 -15.53 -14.62 -2.92
N PRO A 95 -16.39 -13.57 -2.82
CA PRO A 95 -17.02 -13.22 -1.55
C PRO A 95 -17.90 -14.36 -1.05
N ALA A 96 -17.78 -14.69 0.23
CA ALA A 96 -18.71 -15.57 0.94
C ALA A 96 -19.63 -14.73 1.84
N THR A 97 -20.76 -15.28 2.23
CA THR A 97 -21.70 -14.61 3.15
C THR A 97 -21.04 -14.22 4.49
N LEU A 98 -20.03 -14.98 4.93
CA LEU A 98 -19.24 -14.69 6.12
C LEU A 98 -18.45 -13.38 6.01
N ASP A 99 -18.00 -13.03 4.81
CA ASP A 99 -17.19 -11.81 4.58
C ASP A 99 -18.04 -10.54 4.82
N VAL A 100 -19.36 -10.60 4.54
CA VAL A 100 -20.27 -9.47 4.83
C VAL A 100 -20.46 -9.26 6.33
N ASN A 101 -20.47 -10.34 7.11
CA ASN A 101 -20.52 -10.25 8.57
C ASN A 101 -19.22 -9.65 9.14
N GLU A 102 -18.06 -10.03 8.58
CA GLU A 102 -16.77 -9.46 8.97
C GLU A 102 -16.72 -7.96 8.67
N LEU A 103 -17.23 -7.52 7.52
CA LEU A 103 -17.37 -6.11 7.19
C LEU A 103 -18.26 -5.37 8.22
N GLN A 104 -19.41 -5.94 8.59
CA GLN A 104 -20.30 -5.32 9.56
C GLN A 104 -19.62 -5.16 10.93
N ILE A 105 -18.85 -6.17 11.36
CA ILE A 105 -18.09 -6.14 12.61
C ILE A 105 -17.01 -5.04 12.52
N ALA A 106 -16.23 -4.98 11.44
CA ALA A 106 -15.17 -3.97 11.26
C ALA A 106 -15.74 -2.54 11.27
N CYS A 107 -16.85 -2.32 10.56
CA CYS A 107 -17.54 -1.01 10.57
C CYS A 107 -18.06 -0.64 11.97
N GLY A 108 -18.65 -1.62 12.70
CA GLY A 108 -19.12 -1.41 14.05
C GLY A 108 -17.99 -1.06 15.01
N GLN A 109 -16.86 -1.73 14.92
CA GLN A 109 -15.66 -1.43 15.71
C GLN A 109 -15.11 -0.04 15.39
N ALA A 110 -15.02 0.35 14.11
CA ALA A 110 -14.58 1.68 13.73
C ALA A 110 -15.45 2.79 14.32
N VAL A 111 -16.78 2.61 14.31
CA VAL A 111 -17.71 3.56 14.94
C VAL A 111 -17.52 3.59 16.46
N GLN A 112 -17.33 2.43 17.13
CA GLN A 112 -17.07 2.37 18.56
C GLN A 112 -15.80 3.11 18.95
N HIS A 113 -14.70 2.91 18.21
CA HIS A 113 -13.43 3.63 18.43
C HIS A 113 -13.60 5.15 18.25
N LEU A 114 -14.37 5.59 17.23
CA LEU A 114 -14.68 7.02 17.03
C LEU A 114 -15.44 7.61 18.22
N ILE A 115 -16.42 6.88 18.77
CA ILE A 115 -17.19 7.35 19.94
C ILE A 115 -16.25 7.49 21.14
N LYS A 116 -15.44 6.49 21.45
CA LYS A 116 -14.47 6.54 22.54
C LYS A 116 -13.45 7.66 22.37
N PHE A 117 -12.94 7.84 21.14
CA PHE A 117 -12.02 8.93 20.83
C PHE A 117 -12.65 10.31 21.07
N SER A 118 -13.93 10.50 20.71
CA SER A 118 -14.66 11.74 20.97
C SER A 118 -14.88 12.02 22.47
N GLN A 119 -14.87 10.97 23.29
CA GLN A 119 -14.97 11.05 24.76
C GLN A 119 -13.60 11.22 25.45
N GLY A 120 -12.52 11.08 24.71
CA GLY A 120 -11.15 11.15 25.24
C GLY A 120 -10.64 9.82 25.80
N ASP A 121 -11.39 8.72 25.63
CA ASP A 121 -11.11 7.41 26.21
C ASP A 121 -10.32 6.49 25.27
N GLU A 122 -9.94 6.98 24.08
CA GLU A 122 -9.21 6.20 23.06
C GLU A 122 -8.09 7.01 22.44
N SER A 123 -7.02 6.33 22.01
CA SER A 123 -5.92 6.97 21.32
C SER A 123 -6.26 7.26 19.84
N ALA A 124 -5.67 8.32 19.27
CA ALA A 124 -5.82 8.60 17.84
C ALA A 124 -5.28 7.46 16.97
N ASP A 125 -4.18 6.83 17.39
CA ASP A 125 -3.55 5.71 16.66
C ASP A 125 -4.49 4.50 16.57
N ASP A 126 -5.15 4.12 17.66
CA ASP A 126 -6.06 2.96 17.68
C ASP A 126 -7.33 3.25 16.87
N THR A 127 -7.86 4.47 16.99
CA THR A 127 -9.01 4.92 16.20
C THR A 127 -8.69 4.92 14.69
N LEU A 128 -7.52 5.43 14.28
CA LEU A 128 -7.09 5.44 12.89
C LEU A 128 -6.86 4.01 12.34
N ASN A 129 -6.37 3.10 13.18
CA ASN A 129 -6.20 1.70 12.79
C ASN A 129 -7.55 1.03 12.52
N ALA A 130 -8.53 1.19 13.43
CA ALA A 130 -9.87 0.63 13.27
C ALA A 130 -10.60 1.21 12.03
N LEU A 131 -10.46 2.53 11.78
CA LEU A 131 -10.99 3.16 10.57
C LEU A 131 -10.34 2.62 9.30
N THR A 132 -9.03 2.42 9.32
CA THR A 132 -8.29 1.89 8.16
C THR A 132 -8.73 0.46 7.85
N GLU A 133 -8.89 -0.38 8.87
CA GLU A 133 -9.38 -1.76 8.71
C GLU A 133 -10.78 -1.80 8.08
N ALA A 134 -11.71 -0.98 8.55
CA ALA A 134 -13.04 -0.88 7.94
C ALA A 134 -12.99 -0.41 6.48
N MET A 135 -12.11 0.55 6.16
CA MET A 135 -11.92 1.01 4.78
C MET A 135 -11.28 -0.05 3.88
N GLU A 136 -10.35 -0.86 4.39
CA GLU A 136 -9.75 -1.99 3.65
C GLU A 136 -10.82 -3.05 3.33
N GLN A 137 -11.70 -3.38 4.27
CA GLN A 137 -12.81 -4.29 4.05
C GLN A 137 -13.80 -3.75 3.00
N LEU A 138 -14.17 -2.47 3.08
CA LEU A 138 -15.02 -1.82 2.08
C LEU A 138 -14.36 -1.82 0.69
N ALA A 139 -13.07 -1.52 0.60
CA ALA A 139 -12.34 -1.54 -0.66
C ALA A 139 -12.29 -2.93 -1.28
N TRP A 140 -12.14 -3.99 -0.46
CA TRP A 140 -12.18 -5.36 -0.91
C TRP A 140 -13.54 -5.74 -1.49
N HIS A 141 -14.64 -5.42 -0.79
CA HIS A 141 -16.00 -5.68 -1.28
C HIS A 141 -16.29 -4.91 -2.57
N ARG A 142 -15.85 -3.65 -2.64
CA ARG A 142 -15.97 -2.84 -3.86
C ARG A 142 -15.25 -3.49 -5.05
N ALA A 143 -14.01 -3.92 -4.87
CA ALA A 143 -13.24 -4.59 -5.92
C ALA A 143 -13.92 -5.90 -6.40
N ASN A 144 -14.54 -6.65 -5.48
CA ASN A 144 -15.30 -7.86 -5.83
C ASN A 144 -16.52 -7.53 -6.68
N VAL A 145 -17.25 -6.46 -6.36
CA VAL A 145 -18.41 -6.02 -7.17
C VAL A 145 -17.95 -5.60 -8.58
N GLU A 146 -16.86 -4.83 -8.68
CA GLU A 146 -16.28 -4.41 -9.97
C GLU A 146 -15.86 -5.62 -10.81
N THR A 147 -15.25 -6.63 -10.20
CA THR A 147 -14.83 -7.86 -10.90
C THR A 147 -16.05 -8.68 -11.36
N HIS A 148 -17.17 -8.65 -10.63
CA HIS A 148 -18.39 -9.34 -11.02
C HIS A 148 -19.07 -8.68 -12.24
N GLU A 149 -18.99 -7.35 -12.37
CA GLU A 149 -19.55 -6.63 -13.53
C GLU A 149 -18.67 -6.78 -14.79
N THR A 150 -17.36 -6.95 -14.61
CA THR A 150 -16.40 -7.16 -15.70
C THR A 150 -15.62 -8.45 -15.45
N PRO A 151 -16.23 -9.63 -15.69
CA PRO A 151 -15.49 -10.89 -15.53
C PRO A 151 -14.27 -10.87 -16.45
N ALA A 152 -13.09 -11.15 -15.89
CA ALA A 152 -11.89 -11.37 -16.68
C ALA A 152 -12.20 -12.47 -17.71
N LEU A 153 -11.82 -12.28 -18.97
CA LEU A 153 -11.93 -13.29 -20.00
C LEU A 153 -11.19 -14.53 -19.51
N ASP A 154 -11.92 -15.58 -19.19
CA ASP A 154 -11.37 -16.88 -18.90
C ASP A 154 -10.85 -17.46 -20.22
N PHE A 155 -9.56 -17.30 -20.48
CA PHE A 155 -8.87 -18.05 -21.53
C PHE A 155 -8.66 -19.45 -20.99
N GLY A 156 -9.73 -20.27 -21.03
CA GLY A 156 -9.72 -21.65 -20.57
C GLY A 156 -8.41 -22.33 -20.92
N GLU A 157 -7.81 -23.03 -19.96
CA GLU A 157 -6.64 -23.87 -20.18
C GLU A 157 -6.91 -24.74 -21.39
N LEU A 158 -6.13 -24.56 -22.45
CA LEU A 158 -6.09 -25.50 -23.57
C LEU A 158 -5.65 -26.83 -22.99
N ASN A 159 -6.61 -27.74 -22.74
CA ASN A 159 -6.29 -29.13 -22.48
C ASN A 159 -5.67 -29.68 -23.77
N ASP A 160 -4.36 -29.73 -23.84
CA ASP A 160 -3.63 -30.53 -24.82
C ASP A 160 -3.91 -32.01 -24.48
N GLU A 161 -4.74 -32.66 -25.33
CA GLU A 161 -4.85 -34.11 -25.41
C GLU A 161 -3.63 -34.71 -26.14
#